data_b16dd87fd9d8b0a253758bd1c01516cf
#
_entry.id   b16dd87fd9d8b0a253758bd1c01516cf
#
_cell.length_a   1.000
_cell.length_b   1.000
_cell.length_c   1.000
_cell.angle_alpha   90.00
_cell.angle_beta   90.00
_cell.angle_gamma   90.00
#
_symmetry.space_group_name_H-M   'P 1'
#
loop_
_entity.id
_entity.type
_entity.pdbx_description
1 polymer ?
#
loop_
_entity_poly.entity_id
_entity_poly.type
_entity_poly.pdbx_seq_one_letter_code
_entity_poly.pdbx_strand_id
1 'polypeptide(L)'
;DESQSDDMDIDDGIPEEDESMDADMSEMGEESDNDDDTMAQAARGRGNDNEARRELPYKIFTEKNDEQIKAIDLCEIEELDKLREYLDQQLNHLQGAVTRLANKLQRKLLAQQNRSWEFDLEEGLLDVSKLTRVIIDPTSPLSFKMEKDIEFRDTIVSLLIDNSGSMRGRPITIAAMCADILARTLERCSVKTEVLGFTTKAWKGGKSREEWIESGKQPAPGRLNDLRHIIYKTADEPWRRSKRNLGLMLREGLLKENIDGEALEWAYSRLITRPEQRKILMVISDGAPVDDSTLSVNAGNYLERHLKQVIQKIEVDPSIELTAIGIGHDVNRYYRRAVTIVDAEQLGGAITEQLAGLFDEEFKTSNVRKKIKVNN
;
A
#
# COMPACT_ATOMS: atom_id res chain seq x y z
N ASP A 1 -73.51 41.58 0.89
CA ASP A 1 -74.02 40.39 0.19
C ASP A 1 -72.93 39.36 0.31
N GLU A 2 -73.04 38.57 1.23
CA GLU A 2 -73.31 37.15 1.47
C GLU A 2 -73.02 36.23 0.31
N SER A 3 -72.13 35.31 0.58
CA SER A 3 -72.32 33.86 0.62
C SER A 3 -70.98 33.12 0.70
N GLN A 4 -70.69 32.52 1.83
CA GLN A 4 -70.66 31.12 2.17
C GLN A 4 -69.67 30.29 1.30
N SER A 5 -68.56 30.01 1.86
CA SER A 5 -67.86 28.77 2.25
C SER A 5 -68.41 27.47 1.72
N ASP A 6 -67.58 26.67 1.13
CA ASP A 6 -67.63 25.23 1.30
C ASP A 6 -66.17 24.70 1.30
N ASP A 7 -65.79 24.18 2.47
CA ASP A 7 -64.60 23.37 2.72
C ASP A 7 -64.77 22.03 2.01
N MET A 8 -63.80 21.65 1.19
CA MET A 8 -63.57 20.26 0.84
C MET A 8 -62.13 19.87 1.18
N ASP A 9 -62.02 19.21 2.31
CA ASP A 9 -60.86 18.39 2.66
C ASP A 9 -60.66 17.32 1.60
N ILE A 10 -59.54 17.37 0.88
CA ILE A 10 -59.04 16.26 0.11
C ILE A 10 -57.75 15.78 0.82
N ASP A 11 -57.93 14.73 1.59
CA ASP A 11 -56.93 13.85 2.14
C ASP A 11 -56.27 13.09 0.98
N ASP A 12 -55.09 13.55 0.49
CA ASP A 12 -54.25 12.80 -0.39
C ASP A 12 -53.06 12.25 0.38
N GLY A 13 -53.28 11.06 0.98
CA GLY A 13 -52.27 10.24 1.57
C GLY A 13 -51.29 9.74 0.49
N ILE A 14 -50.05 10.22 0.57
CA ILE A 14 -48.93 9.70 -0.15
C ILE A 14 -48.49 8.42 0.59
N PRO A 15 -48.45 7.22 0.00
CA PRO A 15 -47.86 6.07 0.63
C PRO A 15 -46.34 6.23 0.60
N GLU A 16 -45.72 6.31 1.75
CA GLU A 16 -44.28 6.07 1.95
C GLU A 16 -44.02 4.61 1.63
N GLU A 17 -43.49 4.33 0.47
CA GLU A 17 -42.86 3.02 0.16
C GLU A 17 -41.48 2.99 0.80
N ASP A 18 -41.44 2.56 2.07
CA ASP A 18 -40.25 2.08 2.76
C ASP A 18 -39.95 0.67 2.20
N GLU A 19 -39.26 0.60 1.08
CA GLU A 19 -38.61 -0.66 0.66
C GLU A 19 -37.36 -0.92 1.49
N SER A 20 -37.58 -1.48 2.68
CA SER A 20 -36.56 -2.20 3.44
C SER A 20 -36.16 -3.45 2.68
N MET A 21 -35.08 -3.41 1.91
CA MET A 21 -34.35 -4.57 1.42
C MET A 21 -33.49 -5.19 2.56
N ASP A 22 -34.14 -5.69 3.57
CA ASP A 22 -33.55 -6.46 4.67
C ASP A 22 -34.26 -7.78 4.88
N ALA A 23 -34.36 -8.58 3.83
CA ALA A 23 -34.83 -9.97 3.97
C ALA A 23 -34.38 -10.81 2.79
N ASP A 24 -33.12 -11.22 2.78
CA ASP A 24 -32.71 -12.50 2.18
C ASP A 24 -31.22 -12.86 2.44
N MET A 25 -30.80 -12.90 3.69
CA MET A 25 -29.49 -13.44 4.09
C MET A 25 -29.55 -14.43 5.26
N SER A 26 -30.69 -15.11 5.46
CA SER A 26 -30.82 -16.07 6.56
C SER A 26 -31.12 -17.51 6.15
N GLU A 27 -30.92 -17.89 4.88
CA GLU A 27 -31.19 -19.26 4.44
C GLU A 27 -30.10 -19.85 3.51
N MET A 28 -28.83 -19.76 3.93
CA MET A 28 -27.73 -20.59 3.38
C MET A 28 -26.62 -20.76 4.42
N GLY A 29 -26.85 -21.49 5.49
CA GLY A 29 -25.84 -21.63 6.53
C GLY A 29 -26.06 -22.71 7.57
N GLU A 30 -26.92 -23.70 7.32
CA GLU A 30 -27.06 -24.83 8.21
C GLU A 30 -26.82 -26.18 7.51
N GLU A 31 -25.57 -26.39 7.06
CA GLU A 31 -25.08 -27.77 6.82
C GLU A 31 -23.53 -27.72 6.74
N SER A 32 -22.85 -27.65 7.89
CA SER A 32 -21.53 -28.28 8.15
C SER A 32 -20.90 -27.89 9.50
N ASP A 33 -21.68 -27.73 10.56
CA ASP A 33 -21.18 -27.37 11.91
C ASP A 33 -20.65 -28.55 12.74
N ASN A 34 -20.56 -29.78 12.21
CA ASN A 34 -20.15 -30.94 13.00
C ASN A 34 -18.67 -31.34 12.88
N ASP A 35 -17.88 -30.78 11.94
CA ASP A 35 -16.47 -31.14 11.83
C ASP A 35 -15.53 -30.12 12.51
N ASP A 36 -15.98 -28.87 12.78
CA ASP A 36 -15.16 -27.83 13.37
C ASP A 36 -15.02 -27.94 14.89
N ASP A 37 -16.03 -28.48 15.59
CA ASP A 37 -16.01 -28.69 17.05
C ASP A 37 -15.04 -29.81 17.49
N THR A 38 -14.77 -30.77 16.65
CA THR A 38 -13.79 -31.83 16.93
C THR A 38 -12.36 -31.35 16.77
N MET A 39 -12.10 -30.40 15.87
CA MET A 39 -10.78 -29.77 15.72
C MET A 39 -10.47 -28.77 16.84
N ALA A 40 -11.46 -28.00 17.29
CA ALA A 40 -11.33 -27.05 18.40
C ALA A 40 -11.12 -27.74 19.75
N GLN A 41 -11.70 -28.92 19.95
CA GLN A 41 -11.49 -29.71 21.17
C GLN A 41 -10.13 -30.44 21.18
N ALA A 42 -9.63 -30.88 20.03
CA ALA A 42 -8.27 -31.44 19.93
C ALA A 42 -7.17 -30.39 20.20
N ALA A 43 -7.44 -29.12 19.94
CA ALA A 43 -6.51 -28.01 20.24
C ALA A 43 -6.47 -27.65 21.74
N ARG A 44 -7.53 -27.91 22.51
CA ARG A 44 -7.59 -27.62 23.97
C ARG A 44 -6.86 -28.62 24.85
N GLY A 45 -6.48 -29.78 24.33
CA GLY A 45 -5.81 -30.85 25.10
C GLY A 45 -4.29 -30.82 25.12
N ARG A 46 -3.62 -29.90 24.40
CA ARG A 46 -2.17 -29.87 24.23
C ARG A 46 -1.51 -28.57 24.74
N GLY A 47 -1.64 -28.34 26.03
CA GLY A 47 -1.05 -27.15 26.67
C GLY A 47 0.50 -27.07 26.64
N ASN A 48 1.20 -28.17 26.35
CA ASN A 48 2.68 -28.20 26.33
C ASN A 48 3.30 -28.11 24.93
N ASP A 49 2.54 -28.44 23.87
CA ASP A 49 3.03 -28.34 22.48
C ASP A 49 2.99 -26.90 21.92
N ASN A 50 2.25 -26.00 22.56
CA ASN A 50 2.10 -24.63 22.11
C ASN A 50 3.34 -23.74 22.35
N GLU A 51 4.17 -24.02 23.37
CA GLU A 51 5.41 -23.27 23.59
C GLU A 51 6.49 -23.63 22.55
N ALA A 52 6.64 -24.90 22.23
CA ALA A 52 7.58 -25.35 21.18
C ALA A 52 7.16 -24.89 19.76
N ARG A 53 5.85 -24.77 19.49
CA ARG A 53 5.34 -24.22 18.22
C ARG A 53 5.53 -22.70 18.10
N ARG A 54 5.72 -21.98 19.23
CA ARG A 54 5.93 -20.51 19.25
C ARG A 54 7.29 -20.08 18.67
N GLU A 55 8.26 -20.96 18.57
CA GLU A 55 9.65 -20.64 18.16
C GLU A 55 10.02 -21.06 16.74
N LEU A 56 9.13 -21.77 16.03
CA LEU A 56 9.44 -22.21 14.67
C LEU A 56 9.60 -21.02 13.71
N PRO A 57 10.65 -21.04 12.87
CA PRO A 57 10.83 -20.01 11.83
C PRO A 57 9.68 -20.08 10.82
N TYR A 58 9.44 -18.95 10.15
CA TYR A 58 8.45 -18.90 9.07
C TYR A 58 8.83 -19.90 7.96
N LYS A 59 7.82 -20.65 7.50
CA LYS A 59 7.98 -21.67 6.48
C LYS A 59 6.83 -21.58 5.48
N ILE A 60 7.11 -21.84 4.23
CA ILE A 60 6.13 -21.95 3.15
C ILE A 60 5.96 -23.42 2.83
N PHE A 61 4.74 -23.94 2.79
CA PHE A 61 4.48 -25.33 2.43
C PHE A 61 4.78 -25.56 0.95
N THR A 62 4.24 -24.73 0.06
CA THR A 62 4.50 -24.76 -1.38
C THR A 62 4.29 -23.39 -2.02
N GLU A 63 5.11 -23.07 -3.01
CA GLU A 63 5.01 -21.85 -3.82
C GLU A 63 4.47 -22.14 -5.23
N LYS A 64 4.20 -23.42 -5.56
CA LYS A 64 3.82 -23.84 -6.92
C LYS A 64 2.54 -23.22 -7.42
N ASN A 65 1.64 -22.90 -6.50
CA ASN A 65 0.32 -22.38 -6.81
C ASN A 65 0.24 -20.84 -6.70
N ASP A 66 1.32 -20.20 -6.27
CA ASP A 66 1.40 -18.74 -6.18
C ASP A 66 1.44 -18.12 -7.57
N GLU A 67 0.88 -16.93 -7.70
CA GLU A 67 0.84 -16.24 -8.99
C GLU A 67 1.18 -14.76 -8.87
N GLN A 68 1.84 -14.27 -9.90
CA GLN A 68 2.03 -12.84 -10.15
C GLN A 68 1.33 -12.49 -11.46
N ILE A 69 0.33 -11.62 -11.38
CA ILE A 69 -0.55 -11.33 -12.51
C ILE A 69 -0.71 -9.83 -12.70
N LYS A 70 -0.85 -9.38 -13.94
CA LYS A 70 -1.21 -7.99 -14.22
C LYS A 70 -2.70 -7.79 -14.04
N ALA A 71 -3.10 -6.61 -13.55
CA ALA A 71 -4.50 -6.29 -13.35
C ALA A 71 -5.37 -6.42 -14.61
N ILE A 72 -4.78 -6.12 -15.78
CA ILE A 72 -5.48 -6.24 -17.07
C ILE A 72 -5.85 -7.68 -17.44
N ASP A 73 -5.12 -8.67 -16.91
CA ASP A 73 -5.34 -10.08 -17.20
C ASP A 73 -6.40 -10.71 -16.27
N LEU A 74 -6.85 -9.97 -15.24
CA LEU A 74 -7.84 -10.44 -14.25
C LEU A 74 -9.28 -10.06 -14.60
N CYS A 75 -9.49 -9.14 -15.56
CA CYS A 75 -10.78 -8.57 -15.81
C CYS A 75 -10.89 -8.13 -17.27
N GLU A 76 -12.09 -8.19 -17.83
CA GLU A 76 -12.36 -7.67 -19.18
C GLU A 76 -12.22 -6.14 -19.22
N ILE A 77 -11.82 -5.63 -20.38
CA ILE A 77 -11.54 -4.19 -20.54
C ILE A 77 -12.78 -3.34 -20.27
N GLU A 78 -13.96 -3.82 -20.64
CA GLU A 78 -15.23 -3.10 -20.43
C GLU A 78 -15.60 -3.00 -18.94
N GLU A 79 -15.33 -4.06 -18.17
CA GLU A 79 -15.54 -4.06 -16.73
C GLU A 79 -14.53 -3.11 -16.05
N LEU A 80 -13.27 -3.12 -16.46
CA LEU A 80 -12.26 -2.20 -15.98
C LEU A 80 -12.63 -0.74 -16.23
N ASP A 81 -13.20 -0.42 -17.39
CA ASP A 81 -13.64 0.93 -17.69
C ASP A 81 -14.80 1.38 -16.78
N LYS A 82 -15.78 0.52 -16.51
CA LYS A 82 -16.87 0.80 -15.56
C LYS A 82 -16.35 1.03 -14.12
N LEU A 83 -15.46 0.16 -13.65
CA LEU A 83 -14.85 0.30 -12.34
C LEU A 83 -14.02 1.58 -12.25
N ARG A 84 -13.33 1.95 -13.33
CA ARG A 84 -12.59 3.22 -13.40
C ARG A 84 -13.51 4.43 -13.37
N GLU A 85 -14.61 4.43 -14.09
CA GLU A 85 -15.61 5.51 -14.05
C GLU A 85 -16.17 5.70 -12.66
N TYR A 86 -16.46 4.61 -11.94
CA TYR A 86 -16.88 4.69 -10.54
C TYR A 86 -15.80 5.34 -9.66
N LEU A 87 -14.55 4.94 -9.79
CA LEU A 87 -13.45 5.55 -9.06
C LEU A 87 -13.27 7.04 -9.40
N ASP A 88 -13.41 7.41 -10.68
CA ASP A 88 -13.31 8.80 -11.12
C ASP A 88 -14.46 9.67 -10.53
N GLN A 89 -15.66 9.12 -10.38
CA GLN A 89 -16.78 9.81 -9.71
C GLN A 89 -16.44 10.10 -8.23
N GLN A 90 -15.87 9.12 -7.51
CA GLN A 90 -15.44 9.32 -6.13
C GLN A 90 -14.32 10.37 -6.03
N LEU A 91 -13.38 10.36 -6.97
CA LEU A 91 -12.27 11.32 -7.02
C LEU A 91 -12.70 12.76 -7.34
N ASN A 92 -13.83 12.96 -8.03
CA ASN A 92 -14.32 14.29 -8.39
C ASN A 92 -14.54 15.20 -7.17
N HIS A 93 -15.00 14.63 -6.06
CA HIS A 93 -15.19 15.36 -4.80
C HIS A 93 -13.86 15.80 -4.16
N LEU A 94 -12.75 15.14 -4.49
CA LEU A 94 -11.44 15.37 -3.88
C LEU A 94 -10.45 16.18 -4.74
N GLN A 95 -10.86 16.71 -5.89
CA GLN A 95 -9.96 17.41 -6.83
C GLN A 95 -9.19 18.57 -6.18
N GLY A 96 -9.83 19.33 -5.28
CA GLY A 96 -9.18 20.40 -4.53
C GLY A 96 -8.09 19.88 -3.57
N ALA A 97 -8.31 18.72 -2.96
CA ALA A 97 -7.34 18.06 -2.11
C ALA A 97 -6.13 17.55 -2.90
N VAL A 98 -6.40 16.91 -4.03
CA VAL A 98 -5.37 16.43 -4.97
C VAL A 98 -4.42 17.56 -5.39
N THR A 99 -4.99 18.71 -5.78
CA THR A 99 -4.18 19.86 -6.22
C THR A 99 -3.33 20.43 -5.09
N ARG A 100 -3.87 20.51 -3.86
CA ARG A 100 -3.10 20.97 -2.68
C ARG A 100 -1.96 20.01 -2.34
N LEU A 101 -2.24 18.70 -2.32
CA LEU A 101 -1.23 17.67 -2.09
C LEU A 101 -0.13 17.71 -3.15
N ALA A 102 -0.52 17.79 -4.44
CA ALA A 102 0.42 17.89 -5.55
C ALA A 102 1.38 19.08 -5.40
N ASN A 103 0.82 20.26 -5.14
CA ASN A 103 1.63 21.48 -4.98
C ASN A 103 2.53 21.42 -3.73
N LYS A 104 2.09 20.77 -2.67
CA LYS A 104 2.87 20.61 -1.44
C LYS A 104 3.99 19.61 -1.61
N LEU A 105 3.70 18.44 -2.18
CA LEU A 105 4.71 17.44 -2.51
C LEU A 105 5.73 17.99 -3.48
N GLN A 106 5.30 18.66 -4.56
CA GLN A 106 6.20 19.28 -5.51
C GLN A 106 7.14 20.28 -4.84
N ARG A 107 6.63 21.17 -3.98
CA ARG A 107 7.48 22.13 -3.25
C ARG A 107 8.47 21.43 -2.31
N LYS A 108 8.05 20.39 -1.60
CA LYS A 108 8.95 19.63 -0.71
C LYS A 108 10.03 18.88 -1.50
N LEU A 109 9.63 18.23 -2.58
CA LEU A 109 10.56 17.50 -3.44
C LEU A 109 11.56 18.45 -4.13
N LEU A 110 11.12 19.61 -4.59
CA LEU A 110 12.00 20.65 -5.15
C LEU A 110 12.93 21.24 -4.09
N ALA A 111 12.46 21.43 -2.84
CA ALA A 111 13.30 21.94 -1.76
C ALA A 111 14.39 20.95 -1.33
N GLN A 112 14.23 19.65 -1.61
CA GLN A 112 15.20 18.60 -1.32
C GLN A 112 16.21 18.38 -2.46
N GLN A 113 16.10 19.11 -3.57
CA GLN A 113 17.09 19.09 -4.62
C GLN A 113 18.41 19.65 -4.05
N ASN A 114 19.34 18.75 -3.79
CA ASN A 114 20.71 19.16 -3.47
C ASN A 114 21.33 19.75 -4.74
N ARG A 115 21.43 21.08 -4.77
CA ARG A 115 22.18 21.78 -5.81
C ARG A 115 23.64 21.42 -5.65
N SER A 116 24.18 20.63 -6.57
CA SER A 116 25.61 20.37 -6.63
C SER A 116 26.26 21.33 -7.57
N TRP A 117 27.51 21.71 -7.26
CA TRP A 117 28.33 22.52 -8.14
C TRP A 117 29.22 21.59 -8.96
N GLU A 118 29.20 21.75 -10.27
CA GLU A 118 30.21 21.20 -11.15
C GLU A 118 31.33 22.24 -11.25
N PHE A 119 32.54 21.83 -10.92
CA PHE A 119 33.71 22.66 -10.85
C PHE A 119 34.63 22.39 -12.04
N ASP A 120 35.65 23.23 -12.20
CA ASP A 120 36.66 23.07 -13.24
C ASP A 120 36.09 23.15 -14.66
N LEU A 121 35.18 24.10 -14.89
CA LEU A 121 34.58 24.38 -16.19
C LEU A 121 35.25 25.56 -16.87
N GLU A 122 35.13 25.62 -18.19
CA GLU A 122 35.61 26.73 -19.02
C GLU A 122 34.67 27.92 -19.03
N GLU A 123 33.37 27.68 -18.75
CA GLU A 123 32.30 28.66 -18.75
C GLU A 123 31.42 28.51 -17.51
N GLY A 124 30.77 29.60 -17.04
CA GLY A 124 29.85 29.59 -15.92
C GLY A 124 30.07 30.71 -14.91
N LEU A 125 29.76 30.45 -13.64
CA LEU A 125 30.05 31.35 -12.52
C LEU A 125 31.50 31.21 -12.09
N LEU A 126 32.20 32.33 -11.91
CA LEU A 126 33.58 32.29 -11.45
C LEU A 126 33.68 31.69 -10.04
N ASP A 127 34.53 30.68 -9.88
CA ASP A 127 34.85 30.12 -8.58
C ASP A 127 35.95 30.94 -7.91
N VAL A 128 35.54 31.74 -6.91
CA VAL A 128 36.45 32.66 -6.17
C VAL A 128 37.58 31.89 -5.50
N SER A 129 37.40 30.65 -5.12
CA SER A 129 38.45 29.81 -4.50
C SER A 129 39.58 29.43 -5.46
N LYS A 130 39.32 29.51 -6.78
CA LYS A 130 40.26 29.13 -7.85
C LYS A 130 40.83 30.31 -8.65
N LEU A 131 40.58 31.55 -8.21
CA LEU A 131 41.07 32.76 -8.87
C LEU A 131 42.59 32.78 -9.06
N THR A 132 43.34 32.18 -8.15
CA THR A 132 44.82 32.05 -8.27
C THR A 132 45.25 31.29 -9.53
N ARG A 133 44.42 30.34 -10.02
CA ARG A 133 44.73 29.62 -11.29
C ARG A 133 44.65 30.53 -12.51
N VAL A 134 43.69 31.44 -12.54
CA VAL A 134 43.55 32.40 -13.65
C VAL A 134 44.80 33.30 -13.78
N ILE A 135 45.48 33.60 -12.66
CA ILE A 135 46.70 34.40 -12.65
C ILE A 135 47.92 33.58 -13.04
N ILE A 136 47.99 32.31 -12.63
CA ILE A 136 49.14 31.43 -12.89
C ILE A 136 49.11 30.87 -14.30
N ASP A 137 47.94 30.46 -14.81
CA ASP A 137 47.74 29.91 -16.15
C ASP A 137 46.51 30.53 -16.84
N PRO A 138 46.68 31.70 -17.51
CA PRO A 138 45.57 32.35 -18.20
C PRO A 138 45.04 31.60 -19.41
N THR A 139 45.77 30.57 -19.89
CA THR A 139 45.40 29.79 -21.09
C THR A 139 44.51 28.61 -20.77
N SER A 140 44.42 28.19 -19.49
CA SER A 140 43.56 27.10 -19.02
C SER A 140 42.58 27.61 -17.97
N PRO A 141 41.49 28.30 -18.36
CA PRO A 141 40.59 28.99 -17.43
C PRO A 141 39.58 28.02 -16.75
N LEU A 142 40.02 26.86 -16.31
CA LEU A 142 39.21 25.90 -15.52
C LEU A 142 38.88 26.45 -14.11
N SER A 143 38.35 27.69 -14.08
CA SER A 143 38.06 28.42 -12.84
C SER A 143 36.57 28.76 -12.69
N PHE A 144 35.75 28.20 -13.54
CA PHE A 144 34.33 28.42 -13.47
C PHE A 144 33.63 27.20 -12.83
N LYS A 145 32.47 27.47 -12.25
CA LYS A 145 31.57 26.48 -11.71
C LYS A 145 30.16 26.72 -12.25
N MET A 146 29.42 25.66 -12.46
CA MET A 146 28.03 25.72 -12.87
C MET A 146 27.17 24.94 -11.89
N GLU A 147 26.01 25.47 -11.60
CA GLU A 147 25.03 24.76 -10.77
C GLU A 147 24.49 23.60 -11.59
N LYS A 148 24.72 22.37 -11.10
CA LYS A 148 24.18 21.15 -11.69
C LYS A 148 22.89 20.83 -10.97
N ASP A 149 21.77 21.00 -11.66
CA ASP A 149 20.51 20.47 -11.17
C ASP A 149 20.62 18.94 -11.15
N ILE A 150 20.71 18.36 -9.96
CA ILE A 150 20.53 16.92 -9.81
C ILE A 150 19.06 16.66 -10.13
N GLU A 151 18.82 16.10 -11.30
CA GLU A 151 17.47 15.72 -11.69
C GLU A 151 16.89 14.83 -10.60
N PHE A 152 15.77 15.23 -9.99
CA PHE A 152 15.02 14.46 -9.00
C PHE A 152 14.42 13.17 -9.60
N ARG A 153 14.81 12.84 -10.83
CA ARG A 153 14.36 11.67 -11.60
C ARG A 153 14.80 10.34 -11.01
N ASP A 154 15.68 10.38 -10.02
CA ASP A 154 16.28 9.16 -9.46
C ASP A 154 15.54 8.63 -8.22
N THR A 155 14.25 8.91 -8.12
CA THR A 155 13.41 8.40 -7.04
C THR A 155 12.30 7.50 -7.59
N ILE A 156 12.12 6.36 -6.94
CA ILE A 156 11.00 5.45 -7.18
C ILE A 156 10.19 5.24 -5.90
N VAL A 157 8.88 5.20 -6.05
CA VAL A 157 7.92 4.87 -4.99
C VAL A 157 7.12 3.66 -5.41
N SER A 158 7.22 2.55 -4.68
CA SER A 158 6.33 1.39 -4.82
C SER A 158 5.21 1.47 -3.79
N LEU A 159 3.97 1.53 -4.25
CA LEU A 159 2.77 1.45 -3.44
C LEU A 159 2.33 -0.01 -3.37
N LEU A 160 2.34 -0.61 -2.19
CA LEU A 160 1.86 -1.98 -1.95
C LEU A 160 0.52 -1.92 -1.23
N ILE A 161 -0.54 -2.39 -1.89
CA ILE A 161 -1.93 -2.23 -1.45
C ILE A 161 -2.48 -3.57 -1.01
N ASP A 162 -3.03 -3.58 0.18
CA ASP A 162 -3.76 -4.70 0.73
C ASP A 162 -5.11 -4.85 0.02
N ASN A 163 -5.33 -6.02 -0.60
CA ASN A 163 -6.57 -6.41 -1.23
C ASN A 163 -7.23 -7.56 -0.43
N SER A 164 -7.23 -7.45 0.90
CA SER A 164 -7.88 -8.40 1.80
C SER A 164 -9.37 -8.13 1.97
N GLY A 165 -10.07 -9.11 2.55
CA GLY A 165 -11.50 -9.04 2.81
C GLY A 165 -11.90 -7.95 3.81
N SER A 166 -11.04 -7.63 4.78
CA SER A 166 -11.22 -6.54 5.74
C SER A 166 -11.26 -5.17 5.07
N MET A 167 -10.55 -5.02 3.94
CA MET A 167 -10.55 -3.82 3.12
C MET A 167 -11.86 -3.61 2.35
N ARG A 168 -12.80 -4.57 2.35
CA ARG A 168 -14.03 -4.49 1.56
C ARG A 168 -14.86 -3.24 1.89
N GLY A 169 -15.45 -2.64 0.85
CA GLY A 169 -16.31 -1.47 0.96
C GLY A 169 -15.53 -0.16 1.01
N ARG A 170 -15.73 0.63 2.05
CA ARG A 170 -15.13 1.97 2.19
C ARG A 170 -13.59 1.96 2.27
N PRO A 171 -12.93 1.05 3.01
CA PRO A 171 -11.47 1.05 3.09
C PRO A 171 -10.77 0.90 1.75
N ILE A 172 -11.16 -0.07 0.92
CA ILE A 172 -10.52 -0.28 -0.40
C ILE A 172 -10.77 0.89 -1.35
N THR A 173 -11.94 1.54 -1.25
CA THR A 173 -12.23 2.74 -2.03
C THR A 173 -11.29 3.88 -1.66
N ILE A 174 -11.04 4.09 -0.37
CA ILE A 174 -10.09 5.09 0.12
C ILE A 174 -8.66 4.73 -0.32
N ALA A 175 -8.27 3.46 -0.22
CA ALA A 175 -6.96 2.99 -0.66
C ALA A 175 -6.74 3.22 -2.15
N ALA A 176 -7.73 2.89 -3.00
CA ALA A 176 -7.69 3.10 -4.44
C ALA A 176 -7.59 4.60 -4.80
N MET A 177 -8.35 5.45 -4.11
CA MET A 177 -8.26 6.91 -4.28
C MET A 177 -6.89 7.44 -3.86
N CYS A 178 -6.35 7.00 -2.71
CA CYS A 178 -5.01 7.37 -2.25
C CYS A 178 -3.95 6.97 -3.27
N ALA A 179 -4.00 5.74 -3.78
CA ALA A 179 -3.06 5.23 -4.76
C ALA A 179 -3.12 6.02 -6.08
N ASP A 180 -4.31 6.33 -6.58
CA ASP A 180 -4.48 7.14 -7.80
C ASP A 180 -3.92 8.55 -7.62
N ILE A 181 -4.24 9.20 -6.51
CA ILE A 181 -3.78 10.55 -6.18
C ILE A 181 -2.26 10.59 -6.06
N LEU A 182 -1.68 9.64 -5.32
CA LEU A 182 -0.24 9.56 -5.12
C LEU A 182 0.49 9.25 -6.43
N ALA A 183 0.05 8.24 -7.18
CA ALA A 183 0.67 7.88 -8.45
C ALA A 183 0.66 9.05 -9.45
N ARG A 184 -0.51 9.71 -9.61
CA ARG A 184 -0.67 10.87 -10.49
C ARG A 184 0.18 12.06 -10.03
N THR A 185 0.27 12.30 -8.73
CA THR A 185 0.99 13.45 -8.17
C THR A 185 2.49 13.24 -8.27
N LEU A 186 2.99 12.07 -7.92
CA LEU A 186 4.40 11.73 -7.96
C LEU A 186 4.94 11.74 -9.39
N GLU A 187 4.18 11.22 -10.36
CA GLU A 187 4.58 11.34 -11.78
C GLU A 187 4.67 12.80 -12.26
N ARG A 188 3.77 13.67 -11.83
CA ARG A 188 3.87 15.11 -12.14
C ARG A 188 5.14 15.74 -11.57
N CYS A 189 5.69 15.17 -10.51
CA CYS A 189 6.97 15.55 -9.92
C CYS A 189 8.16 14.78 -10.51
N SER A 190 7.96 14.05 -11.62
CA SER A 190 8.99 13.23 -12.28
C SER A 190 9.53 12.08 -11.42
N VAL A 191 8.78 11.65 -10.40
CA VAL A 191 9.07 10.47 -9.58
C VAL A 191 8.44 9.25 -10.23
N LYS A 192 9.21 8.17 -10.41
CA LYS A 192 8.67 6.90 -10.89
C LYS A 192 7.78 6.26 -9.84
N THR A 193 6.64 5.73 -10.27
CA THR A 193 5.70 5.08 -9.35
C THR A 193 5.34 3.68 -9.84
N GLU A 194 5.37 2.73 -8.94
CA GLU A 194 4.85 1.38 -9.11
C GLU A 194 3.65 1.17 -8.20
N VAL A 195 2.60 0.48 -8.67
CA VAL A 195 1.43 0.16 -7.86
C VAL A 195 1.20 -1.34 -7.89
N LEU A 196 1.31 -1.95 -6.73
CA LEU A 196 1.22 -3.37 -6.49
C LEU A 196 0.06 -3.65 -5.55
N GLY A 197 -0.50 -4.84 -5.64
CA GLY A 197 -1.50 -5.33 -4.70
C GLY A 197 -1.25 -6.77 -4.32
N PHE A 198 -1.77 -7.18 -3.18
CA PHE A 198 -1.64 -8.53 -2.70
C PHE A 198 -2.92 -9.04 -2.06
N THR A 199 -3.20 -10.31 -2.27
CA THR A 199 -4.29 -11.07 -1.67
C THR A 199 -3.99 -12.56 -1.81
N THR A 200 -4.92 -13.42 -1.44
CA THR A 200 -4.85 -14.85 -1.73
C THR A 200 -5.76 -15.23 -2.90
N LYS A 201 -5.54 -16.41 -3.51
CA LYS A 201 -6.35 -16.92 -4.62
C LYS A 201 -7.69 -17.47 -4.16
N ALA A 202 -7.71 -18.03 -2.96
CA ALA A 202 -8.88 -18.68 -2.38
C ALA A 202 -9.12 -18.20 -0.94
N TRP A 203 -10.33 -18.30 -0.49
CA TRP A 203 -10.66 -18.26 0.93
C TRP A 203 -10.27 -19.59 1.58
N LYS A 204 -9.71 -19.54 2.78
CA LYS A 204 -9.43 -20.71 3.61
C LYS A 204 -8.53 -21.78 2.93
N GLY A 205 -7.55 -21.35 2.11
CA GLY A 205 -6.41 -22.18 1.75
C GLY A 205 -6.12 -22.45 0.28
N GLY A 206 -7.03 -22.84 -0.57
CA GLY A 206 -6.75 -23.18 -1.97
C GLY A 206 -6.00 -24.50 -2.16
N LYS A 207 -5.28 -24.64 -3.30
CA LYS A 207 -4.59 -25.89 -3.68
C LYS A 207 -3.48 -26.29 -2.72
N SER A 208 -2.77 -25.33 -2.15
CA SER A 208 -1.71 -25.60 -1.16
C SER A 208 -2.27 -26.32 0.06
N ARG A 209 -3.48 -25.98 0.52
CA ARG A 209 -4.16 -26.69 1.61
C ARG A 209 -4.60 -28.07 1.19
N GLU A 210 -5.13 -28.24 -0.03
CA GLU A 210 -5.53 -29.53 -0.57
C GLU A 210 -4.33 -30.50 -0.62
N GLU A 211 -3.20 -30.07 -1.19
CA GLU A 211 -1.96 -30.83 -1.24
C GLU A 211 -1.44 -31.22 0.16
N TRP A 212 -1.59 -30.34 1.15
CA TRP A 212 -1.22 -30.65 2.53
C TRP A 212 -2.13 -31.72 3.15
N ILE A 213 -3.43 -31.65 2.88
CA ILE A 213 -4.39 -32.67 3.35
C ILE A 213 -4.05 -34.03 2.73
N GLU A 214 -3.79 -34.08 1.42
CA GLU A 214 -3.41 -35.31 0.70
C GLU A 214 -2.06 -35.87 1.18
N SER A 215 -1.10 -35.02 1.58
CA SER A 215 0.20 -35.45 2.12
C SER A 215 0.14 -35.98 3.55
N GLY A 216 -1.06 -36.13 4.14
CA GLY A 216 -1.26 -36.69 5.47
C GLY A 216 -1.19 -35.68 6.62
N LYS A 217 -1.47 -34.40 6.36
CA LYS A 217 -1.59 -33.33 7.36
C LYS A 217 -0.37 -33.21 8.28
N GLN A 218 0.81 -33.05 7.70
CA GLN A 218 2.06 -32.91 8.45
C GLN A 218 1.97 -31.77 9.47
N PRO A 219 2.50 -31.92 10.69
CA PRO A 219 2.45 -30.91 11.72
C PRO A 219 3.30 -29.68 11.33
N ALA A 220 2.84 -28.48 11.71
CA ALA A 220 3.49 -27.20 11.45
C ALA A 220 3.91 -27.02 9.97
N PRO A 221 2.97 -27.04 9.04
CA PRO A 221 3.27 -26.95 7.61
C PRO A 221 3.79 -25.57 7.19
N GLY A 222 3.50 -24.53 7.96
CA GLY A 222 3.73 -23.14 7.58
C GLY A 222 2.53 -22.54 6.85
N ARG A 223 2.79 -21.69 5.86
CA ARG A 223 1.75 -21.08 5.03
C ARG A 223 1.04 -22.13 4.18
N LEU A 224 -0.30 -22.14 4.21
CA LEU A 224 -1.16 -23.09 3.51
C LEU A 224 -2.12 -22.46 2.50
N ASN A 225 -1.92 -21.22 2.10
CA ASN A 225 -2.75 -20.57 1.08
C ASN A 225 -1.94 -20.25 -0.17
N ASP A 226 -2.64 -20.07 -1.30
CA ASP A 226 -2.04 -19.70 -2.57
C ASP A 226 -2.05 -18.17 -2.70
N LEU A 227 -0.89 -17.56 -2.93
CA LEU A 227 -0.77 -16.11 -3.04
C LEU A 227 -1.16 -15.60 -4.42
N ARG A 228 -1.72 -14.40 -4.43
CA ARG A 228 -1.96 -13.62 -5.64
C ARG A 228 -1.35 -12.23 -5.48
N HIS A 229 -0.29 -11.99 -6.21
CA HIS A 229 0.36 -10.70 -6.31
C HIS A 229 -0.08 -10.01 -7.60
N ILE A 230 -0.63 -8.80 -7.48
CA ILE A 230 -1.25 -8.07 -8.58
C ILE A 230 -0.38 -6.86 -8.94
N ILE A 231 -0.09 -6.71 -10.23
CA ILE A 231 0.62 -5.54 -10.74
C ILE A 231 -0.40 -4.63 -11.42
N TYR A 232 -0.78 -3.55 -10.74
CA TYR A 232 -1.67 -2.53 -11.28
C TYR A 232 -0.95 -1.58 -12.23
N LYS A 233 0.27 -1.18 -11.86
CA LYS A 233 1.11 -0.28 -12.63
C LYS A 233 2.58 -0.64 -12.42
N THR A 234 3.31 -0.83 -13.49
CA THR A 234 4.77 -0.98 -13.43
C THR A 234 5.46 0.39 -13.31
N ALA A 235 6.69 0.41 -12.81
CA ALA A 235 7.44 1.64 -12.58
C ALA A 235 7.68 2.49 -13.84
N ASP A 236 7.87 1.84 -14.98
CA ASP A 236 8.21 2.49 -16.25
C ASP A 236 6.99 2.80 -17.12
N GLU A 237 5.82 2.30 -16.73
CA GLU A 237 4.55 2.59 -17.42
C GLU A 237 3.96 3.91 -16.92
N PRO A 238 3.55 4.84 -17.81
CA PRO A 238 2.94 6.09 -17.39
C PRO A 238 1.54 5.86 -16.80
N TRP A 239 1.19 6.63 -15.77
CA TRP A 239 -0.10 6.56 -15.08
C TRP A 239 -1.31 6.62 -16.03
N ARG A 240 -1.21 7.43 -17.09
CA ARG A 240 -2.30 7.58 -18.07
C ARG A 240 -2.70 6.26 -18.75
N ARG A 241 -1.77 5.33 -18.93
CA ARG A 241 -2.04 4.00 -19.48
C ARG A 241 -2.60 3.05 -18.44
N SER A 242 -2.06 3.10 -17.22
CA SER A 242 -2.38 2.16 -16.15
C SER A 242 -3.57 2.60 -15.29
N LYS A 243 -4.10 3.81 -15.45
CA LYS A 243 -5.18 4.33 -14.60
C LYS A 243 -6.43 3.44 -14.58
N ARG A 244 -6.75 2.73 -15.67
CA ARG A 244 -7.86 1.78 -15.73
C ARG A 244 -7.67 0.63 -14.75
N ASN A 245 -6.44 0.13 -14.66
CA ASN A 245 -6.09 -1.01 -13.84
C ASN A 245 -6.37 -0.76 -12.35
N LEU A 246 -6.26 0.50 -11.90
CA LEU A 246 -6.54 0.87 -10.51
C LEU A 246 -8.02 0.68 -10.14
N GLY A 247 -8.93 0.75 -11.11
CA GLY A 247 -10.35 0.44 -10.91
C GLY A 247 -10.60 -0.99 -10.45
N LEU A 248 -9.73 -1.95 -10.84
CA LEU A 248 -9.85 -3.35 -10.45
C LEU A 248 -9.86 -3.57 -8.93
N MET A 249 -9.26 -2.67 -8.14
CA MET A 249 -9.30 -2.75 -6.67
C MET A 249 -10.73 -2.76 -6.12
N LEU A 250 -11.67 -2.16 -6.85
CA LEU A 250 -13.08 -2.07 -6.46
C LEU A 250 -13.90 -3.27 -6.91
N ARG A 251 -13.28 -4.25 -7.59
CA ARG A 251 -13.98 -5.44 -8.07
C ARG A 251 -14.38 -6.34 -6.92
N GLU A 252 -15.65 -6.64 -6.82
CA GLU A 252 -16.14 -7.67 -5.91
C GLU A 252 -15.54 -9.04 -6.23
N GLY A 253 -15.24 -9.82 -5.19
CA GLY A 253 -14.65 -11.15 -5.34
C GLY A 253 -13.12 -11.17 -5.54
N LEU A 254 -12.47 -10.02 -5.74
CA LEU A 254 -11.01 -9.93 -5.74
C LEU A 254 -10.42 -10.04 -4.33
N LEU A 255 -11.08 -9.39 -3.37
CA LEU A 255 -10.64 -9.27 -1.98
C LEU A 255 -10.82 -10.59 -1.25
N LYS A 256 -9.73 -11.13 -0.67
CA LYS A 256 -9.73 -12.38 0.09
C LYS A 256 -8.87 -12.25 1.36
N GLU A 257 -8.04 -13.24 1.67
CA GLU A 257 -7.15 -13.22 2.83
C GLU A 257 -5.82 -12.51 2.51
N ASN A 258 -5.04 -12.17 3.54
CA ASN A 258 -3.80 -11.43 3.38
C ASN A 258 -2.62 -12.08 4.13
N ILE A 259 -1.47 -12.15 3.45
CA ILE A 259 -0.19 -12.60 4.00
C ILE A 259 0.84 -11.52 3.73
N ASP A 260 0.81 -10.48 4.57
CA ASP A 260 1.54 -9.22 4.41
C ASP A 260 3.05 -9.40 4.37
N GLY A 261 3.59 -10.33 5.17
CA GLY A 261 5.04 -10.56 5.24
C GLY A 261 5.63 -10.95 3.89
N GLU A 262 5.05 -11.96 3.21
CA GLU A 262 5.52 -12.39 1.88
C GLU A 262 5.25 -11.32 0.82
N ALA A 263 4.12 -10.63 0.89
CA ALA A 263 3.81 -9.52 -0.02
C ALA A 263 4.84 -8.38 0.10
N LEU A 264 5.26 -8.08 1.33
CA LEU A 264 6.28 -7.07 1.59
C LEU A 264 7.66 -7.50 1.07
N GLU A 265 8.04 -8.79 1.25
CA GLU A 265 9.27 -9.34 0.69
C GLU A 265 9.27 -9.33 -0.84
N TRP A 266 8.13 -9.63 -1.46
CA TRP A 266 7.95 -9.54 -2.90
C TRP A 266 8.15 -8.11 -3.42
N ALA A 267 7.47 -7.13 -2.82
CA ALA A 267 7.61 -5.73 -3.22
C ALA A 267 9.03 -5.21 -2.98
N TYR A 268 9.67 -5.60 -1.87
CA TYR A 268 11.06 -5.29 -1.57
C TYR A 268 12.00 -5.85 -2.63
N SER A 269 11.85 -7.12 -3.02
CA SER A 269 12.70 -7.77 -4.03
C SER A 269 12.62 -7.10 -5.39
N ARG A 270 11.44 -6.60 -5.77
CA ARG A 270 11.24 -5.82 -6.99
C ARG A 270 11.93 -4.46 -6.92
N LEU A 271 11.76 -3.79 -5.79
CA LEU A 271 12.25 -2.42 -5.60
C LEU A 271 13.79 -2.36 -5.50
N ILE A 272 14.43 -3.35 -4.86
CA ILE A 272 15.89 -3.37 -4.69
C ILE A 272 16.64 -3.49 -6.01
N THR A 273 16.06 -4.17 -7.00
CA THR A 273 16.65 -4.35 -8.34
C THR A 273 16.60 -3.11 -9.20
N ARG A 274 15.89 -2.08 -8.78
CA ARG A 274 15.74 -0.83 -9.52
C ARG A 274 17.01 0.02 -9.45
N PRO A 275 17.35 0.75 -10.54
CA PRO A 275 18.56 1.57 -10.60
C PRO A 275 18.45 2.90 -9.84
N GLU A 276 17.22 3.32 -9.49
CA GLU A 276 16.97 4.60 -8.82
C GLU A 276 17.71 4.68 -7.47
N GLN A 277 18.29 5.83 -7.13
CA GLN A 277 19.08 6.01 -5.90
C GLN A 277 18.18 6.02 -4.65
N ARG A 278 17.04 6.69 -4.72
CA ARG A 278 16.08 6.76 -3.63
C ARG A 278 14.91 5.82 -3.90
N LYS A 279 14.70 4.88 -3.00
CA LYS A 279 13.67 3.84 -3.12
C LYS A 279 12.77 3.93 -1.91
N ILE A 280 11.47 4.14 -2.14
CA ILE A 280 10.46 4.24 -1.09
C ILE A 280 9.44 3.13 -1.30
N LEU A 281 9.28 2.28 -0.29
CA LEU A 281 8.23 1.27 -0.22
C LEU A 281 7.13 1.77 0.71
N MET A 282 5.94 1.99 0.16
CA MET A 282 4.79 2.48 0.91
C MET A 282 3.69 1.43 0.92
N VAL A 283 3.36 0.95 2.11
CA VAL A 283 2.30 -0.05 2.33
C VAL A 283 0.99 0.67 2.64
N ILE A 284 -0.10 0.23 2.04
CA ILE A 284 -1.47 0.70 2.33
C ILE A 284 -2.27 -0.51 2.78
N SER A 285 -2.60 -0.59 4.07
CA SER A 285 -3.28 -1.73 4.68
C SER A 285 -4.18 -1.26 5.83
N ASP A 286 -5.15 -2.07 6.21
CA ASP A 286 -6.04 -1.81 7.35
C ASP A 286 -5.57 -2.48 8.66
N GLY A 287 -4.49 -3.27 8.64
CA GLY A 287 -3.99 -3.77 9.92
C GLY A 287 -3.18 -5.05 9.92
N ALA A 288 -3.75 -6.10 10.46
CA ALA A 288 -3.03 -7.34 10.75
C ALA A 288 -3.16 -8.37 9.62
N PRO A 289 -2.12 -9.20 9.38
CA PRO A 289 -2.21 -10.32 8.46
C PRO A 289 -3.17 -11.40 8.99
N VAL A 290 -4.10 -11.81 8.14
CA VAL A 290 -5.10 -12.85 8.47
C VAL A 290 -5.21 -13.84 7.32
N ASP A 291 -4.91 -15.11 7.62
CA ASP A 291 -5.16 -16.27 6.76
C ASP A 291 -5.60 -17.45 7.63
N ASP A 292 -6.88 -17.75 7.56
CA ASP A 292 -7.52 -18.78 8.41
C ASP A 292 -6.87 -20.14 8.25
N SER A 293 -6.51 -20.52 7.02
CA SER A 293 -5.89 -21.81 6.75
C SER A 293 -4.52 -21.95 7.40
N THR A 294 -3.70 -20.93 7.37
CA THR A 294 -2.38 -20.91 8.00
C THR A 294 -2.50 -20.80 9.52
N LEU A 295 -3.38 -19.93 10.03
CA LEU A 295 -3.54 -19.71 11.47
C LEU A 295 -4.17 -20.90 12.19
N SER A 296 -5.01 -21.71 11.52
CA SER A 296 -5.64 -22.92 12.12
C SER A 296 -4.63 -24.01 12.47
N VAL A 297 -3.49 -24.07 11.79
CA VAL A 297 -2.47 -25.15 11.93
C VAL A 297 -1.13 -24.68 12.50
N ASN A 298 -0.94 -23.38 12.65
CA ASN A 298 0.24 -22.76 13.23
C ASN A 298 -0.14 -21.96 14.49
N ALA A 299 0.83 -21.29 15.11
CA ALA A 299 0.55 -20.39 16.25
C ALA A 299 -0.27 -19.17 15.80
N GLY A 300 -1.20 -18.69 16.64
CA GLY A 300 -2.07 -17.56 16.30
C GLY A 300 -1.35 -16.24 15.95
N ASN A 301 -0.10 -16.08 16.39
CA ASN A 301 0.74 -14.94 16.06
C ASN A 301 1.76 -15.22 14.93
N TYR A 302 1.60 -16.33 14.21
CA TYR A 302 2.58 -16.81 13.23
C TYR A 302 2.84 -15.80 12.11
N LEU A 303 1.78 -15.32 11.46
CA LEU A 303 1.85 -14.33 10.38
C LEU A 303 2.31 -12.95 10.88
N GLU A 304 1.81 -12.52 12.03
CA GLU A 304 2.21 -11.24 12.62
C GLU A 304 3.69 -11.20 13.00
N ARG A 305 4.22 -12.30 13.51
CA ARG A 305 5.65 -12.43 13.83
C ARG A 305 6.50 -12.37 12.56
N HIS A 306 6.10 -13.05 11.51
CA HIS A 306 6.78 -12.99 10.22
C HIS A 306 6.78 -11.57 9.66
N LEU A 307 5.62 -10.90 9.64
CA LEU A 307 5.52 -9.51 9.21
C LEU A 307 6.49 -8.60 9.97
N LYS A 308 6.55 -8.70 11.30
CA LYS A 308 7.47 -7.91 12.12
C LYS A 308 8.95 -8.18 11.79
N GLN A 309 9.31 -9.44 11.53
CA GLN A 309 10.66 -9.81 11.12
C GLN A 309 11.04 -9.21 9.76
N VAL A 310 10.12 -9.26 8.79
CA VAL A 310 10.32 -8.68 7.46
C VAL A 310 10.44 -7.16 7.53
N ILE A 311 9.56 -6.49 8.28
CA ILE A 311 9.62 -5.05 8.49
C ILE A 311 10.99 -4.67 9.10
N GLN A 312 11.41 -5.36 10.15
CA GLN A 312 12.70 -5.10 10.79
C GLN A 312 13.88 -5.29 9.83
N LYS A 313 13.83 -6.34 8.98
CA LYS A 313 14.84 -6.60 7.95
C LYS A 313 14.94 -5.45 6.95
N ILE A 314 13.79 -4.95 6.46
CA ILE A 314 13.74 -3.86 5.49
C ILE A 314 14.14 -2.52 6.13
N GLU A 315 13.71 -2.24 7.37
CA GLU A 315 14.07 -1.00 8.07
C GLU A 315 15.57 -0.87 8.41
N VAL A 316 16.29 -1.99 8.46
CA VAL A 316 17.75 -2.02 8.66
C VAL A 316 18.48 -1.71 7.35
N ASP A 317 17.89 -2.00 6.20
CA ASP A 317 18.47 -1.71 4.90
C ASP A 317 18.43 -0.19 4.61
N PRO A 318 19.61 0.47 4.48
CA PRO A 318 19.66 1.90 4.21
C PRO A 318 19.24 2.27 2.78
N SER A 319 19.14 1.30 1.87
CA SER A 319 18.82 1.52 0.46
C SER A 319 17.33 1.77 0.22
N ILE A 320 16.46 1.38 1.15
CA ILE A 320 15.00 1.48 1.01
C ILE A 320 14.41 2.21 2.22
N GLU A 321 13.48 3.11 1.96
CA GLU A 321 12.67 3.77 2.97
C GLU A 321 11.31 3.09 3.05
N LEU A 322 10.99 2.50 4.22
CA LEU A 322 9.70 1.87 4.47
C LEU A 322 8.76 2.85 5.15
N THR A 323 7.56 3.00 4.59
CA THR A 323 6.48 3.83 5.13
C THR A 323 5.15 3.10 5.04
N ALA A 324 4.16 3.49 5.85
CA ALA A 324 2.85 2.88 5.80
C ALA A 324 1.70 3.90 5.89
N ILE A 325 0.58 3.56 5.29
CA ILE A 325 -0.70 4.26 5.41
C ILE A 325 -1.72 3.25 5.93
N GLY A 326 -2.20 3.47 7.15
CA GLY A 326 -3.29 2.72 7.75
C GLY A 326 -4.64 3.27 7.32
N ILE A 327 -5.55 2.41 6.86
CA ILE A 327 -6.91 2.80 6.51
C ILE A 327 -7.85 2.33 7.63
N GLY A 328 -8.44 3.29 8.37
CA GLY A 328 -9.37 3.00 9.46
C GLY A 328 -8.72 2.45 10.74
N HIS A 329 -7.52 1.92 10.66
CA HIS A 329 -6.78 1.33 11.79
C HIS A 329 -5.39 1.90 11.94
N ASP A 330 -4.89 1.91 13.18
CA ASP A 330 -3.54 2.38 13.48
C ASP A 330 -2.49 1.29 13.21
N VAL A 331 -1.63 1.55 12.23
CA VAL A 331 -0.53 0.66 11.83
C VAL A 331 0.82 1.04 12.46
N ASN A 332 0.87 2.06 13.34
CA ASN A 332 2.10 2.47 14.05
C ASN A 332 2.70 1.35 14.92
N ARG A 333 1.88 0.35 15.29
CA ARG A 333 2.36 -0.83 16.03
C ARG A 333 3.31 -1.72 15.22
N TYR A 334 3.31 -1.59 13.89
CA TYR A 334 4.16 -2.35 12.98
C TYR A 334 5.25 -1.47 12.36
N TYR A 335 4.90 -0.28 11.87
CA TYR A 335 5.77 0.57 11.08
C TYR A 335 6.18 1.82 11.84
N ARG A 336 7.46 2.18 11.76
CA ARG A 336 7.99 3.40 12.43
C ARG A 336 7.50 4.69 11.79
N ARG A 337 7.26 4.66 10.48
CA ARG A 337 6.79 5.80 9.70
C ARG A 337 5.43 5.45 9.13
N ALA A 338 4.40 5.81 9.84
CA ALA A 338 3.04 5.52 9.45
C ALA A 338 2.12 6.73 9.59
N VAL A 339 1.06 6.73 8.80
CA VAL A 339 -0.03 7.72 8.82
C VAL A 339 -1.34 6.95 8.80
N THR A 340 -2.29 7.34 9.63
CA THR A 340 -3.62 6.71 9.66
C THR A 340 -4.64 7.63 8.99
N ILE A 341 -5.42 7.07 8.06
CA ILE A 341 -6.51 7.72 7.33
C ILE A 341 -7.81 7.06 7.71
N VAL A 342 -8.73 7.81 8.30
CA VAL A 342 -10.06 7.31 8.67
C VAL A 342 -11.09 7.65 7.61
N ASP A 343 -10.94 8.81 6.96
CA ASP A 343 -11.88 9.33 5.97
C ASP A 343 -11.18 9.92 4.75
N ALA A 344 -11.78 9.72 3.56
CA ALA A 344 -11.28 10.28 2.30
C ALA A 344 -11.23 11.82 2.32
N GLU A 345 -12.14 12.49 3.04
CA GLU A 345 -12.15 13.96 3.18
C GLU A 345 -10.90 14.47 3.91
N GLN A 346 -10.32 13.67 4.79
CA GLN A 346 -9.10 14.00 5.51
C GLN A 346 -7.89 14.11 4.58
N LEU A 347 -7.92 13.49 3.38
CA LEU A 347 -6.88 13.66 2.35
C LEU A 347 -6.68 15.13 1.94
N GLY A 348 -7.69 15.97 2.17
CA GLY A 348 -7.63 17.41 1.86
C GLY A 348 -7.02 18.32 2.93
N GLY A 349 -6.76 17.82 4.13
CA GLY A 349 -6.38 18.62 5.30
C GLY A 349 -5.04 18.23 5.93
N ALA A 350 -5.06 17.91 7.24
CA ALA A 350 -3.89 17.55 8.04
C ALA A 350 -3.08 16.38 7.48
N ILE A 351 -3.76 15.42 6.83
CA ILE A 351 -3.11 14.26 6.21
C ILE A 351 -2.23 14.64 5.02
N THR A 352 -2.59 15.70 4.27
CA THR A 352 -1.70 16.24 3.23
C THR A 352 -0.34 16.62 3.83
N GLU A 353 -0.30 17.10 5.07
CA GLU A 353 0.94 17.43 5.78
C GLU A 353 1.69 16.20 6.22
N GLN A 354 0.98 15.22 6.77
CA GLN A 354 1.56 13.97 7.21
C GLN A 354 2.11 13.15 6.04
N LEU A 355 1.35 13.02 4.94
CA LEU A 355 1.81 12.37 3.72
C LEU A 355 3.05 13.07 3.14
N ALA A 356 3.03 14.40 3.08
CA ALA A 356 4.20 15.15 2.64
C ALA A 356 5.39 14.96 3.60
N GLY A 357 5.13 14.75 4.90
CA GLY A 357 6.16 14.43 5.92
C GLY A 357 6.79 13.05 5.73
N LEU A 358 6.07 12.07 5.16
CA LEU A 358 6.64 10.76 4.85
C LEU A 358 7.79 10.84 3.83
N PHE A 359 7.82 11.89 3.01
CA PHE A 359 8.87 12.12 2.03
C PHE A 359 10.05 12.97 2.56
N ASP A 360 10.02 13.44 3.81
CA ASP A 360 11.11 14.23 4.39
C ASP A 360 12.33 13.35 4.75
N GLU A 361 13.53 13.77 4.33
CA GLU A 361 14.79 13.05 4.60
C GLU A 361 15.34 13.26 6.01
N GLU A 362 14.83 14.20 6.78
CA GLU A 362 15.39 14.56 8.10
C GLU A 362 15.42 13.38 9.10
N PHE A 363 14.64 12.35 8.85
CA PHE A 363 14.66 11.13 9.68
C PHE A 363 15.95 10.28 9.54
N LYS A 364 16.66 10.33 8.41
CA LYS A 364 17.92 9.57 8.23
C LYS A 364 19.05 10.14 9.09
N THR A 365 19.15 11.45 9.19
CA THR A 365 20.22 12.13 9.91
C THR A 365 20.10 12.06 11.43
N SER A 366 18.88 11.99 11.98
CA SER A 366 18.69 11.93 13.43
C SER A 366 19.02 10.55 14.01
N ASN A 367 18.80 9.48 13.29
CA ASN A 367 19.07 8.12 13.72
C ASN A 367 20.56 7.73 13.62
N VAL A 368 21.27 8.25 12.62
CA VAL A 368 22.73 8.10 12.53
C VAL A 368 23.41 8.85 13.67
N ARG A 369 22.97 10.05 14.02
CA ARG A 369 23.50 10.82 15.16
C ARG A 369 23.16 10.20 16.52
N LYS A 370 22.01 9.53 16.67
CA LYS A 370 21.67 8.79 17.90
C LYS A 370 22.51 7.53 18.06
N LYS A 371 22.79 6.77 16.99
CA LYS A 371 23.67 5.59 17.05
C LYS A 371 25.12 5.94 17.35
N ILE A 372 25.63 7.07 16.89
CA ILE A 372 27.00 7.53 17.18
C ILE A 372 27.12 8.01 18.62
N LYS A 373 26.04 8.53 19.25
CA LYS A 373 26.04 8.96 20.67
C LYS A 373 25.88 7.83 21.69
N VAL A 374 25.45 6.65 21.26
CA VAL A 374 25.29 5.47 22.16
C VAL A 374 26.54 4.59 22.15
N ASN A 375 27.46 4.78 21.18
CA ASN A 375 28.72 4.02 21.07
C ASN A 375 29.98 4.84 21.44
N ASN A 376 29.81 6.02 22.01
CA ASN A 376 30.83 6.79 22.75
C ASN A 376 30.36 6.98 24.20
#